data_42a59907a833816cfa6ca8206b0cede9
#
_entry.id   42a59907a833816cfa6ca8206b0cede9
#
_cell.length_a   1.000
_cell.length_b   1.000
_cell.length_c   1.000
_cell.angle_alpha   90.00
_cell.angle_beta   90.00
_cell.angle_gamma   90.00
#
_symmetry.space_group_name_H-M   'P 1'
#
loop_
_entity.id
_entity.type
_entity.pdbx_description
1 polymer ?
#
loop_
_entity_poly.entity_id
_entity_poly.type
_entity_poly.pdbx_seq_one_letter_code
_entity_poly.pdbx_strand_id
1 'polypeptide(L)'
;MSLSKGNQQQLPELGPSRWERRCIRAKQQPFLDERPMNDTVADCAWKDLVNPLLGRFTHQGSFRFLKFLGFGVDGVVWKVRIDHQTYALKVFWDAQAPEGAKYWSLQRECHNAALIAKMRFAIESSSDPIWLNPNPKTFDDAASNLHAFSNEGRSEARFRDMPGAVEYRTAPRLRKCYGWTPITGKELWALPPHMRPPRLIIPHKRLVVSQMQSTEDYRAIVYEYVPRSETGMEAEVIQAQLDFFWLGGWCLVPMRIENWGGVGILLDMADIICLCHTAWEDDLYGQLSARNLMKYLES
;
A
#
# COMPACT_ATOMS: atom_id res chain seq x y z
N MET A 1 23.05 57.47 -23.48
CA MET A 1 21.72 56.87 -23.50
C MET A 1 21.72 55.63 -22.58
N SER A 2 21.14 55.82 -21.41
CA SER A 2 21.10 54.79 -20.37
C SER A 2 19.81 53.95 -20.55
N LEU A 3 19.97 52.63 -20.81
CA LEU A 3 18.87 51.73 -20.90
C LEU A 3 18.36 51.37 -19.49
N SER A 4 17.12 51.75 -19.22
CA SER A 4 16.36 51.45 -18.01
C SER A 4 16.24 49.94 -17.83
N LYS A 5 16.69 49.40 -16.68
CA LYS A 5 16.40 48.05 -16.23
C LYS A 5 14.93 47.96 -15.85
N GLY A 6 14.17 47.24 -16.67
CA GLY A 6 12.77 46.97 -16.39
C GLY A 6 12.63 46.15 -15.08
N ASN A 7 11.80 46.66 -14.19
CA ASN A 7 11.33 45.97 -13.00
C ASN A 7 10.57 44.67 -13.42
N GLN A 8 11.18 43.52 -13.23
CA GLN A 8 10.43 42.25 -13.19
C GLN A 8 9.59 42.28 -11.91
N GLN A 9 8.32 42.61 -12.04
CA GLN A 9 7.35 42.36 -10.97
C GLN A 9 7.30 40.85 -10.73
N GLN A 10 7.82 40.41 -9.59
CA GLN A 10 7.55 39.06 -9.07
C GLN A 10 6.05 38.96 -8.85
N LEU A 11 5.41 38.07 -9.60
CA LEU A 11 4.02 37.66 -9.33
C LEU A 11 3.95 37.14 -7.89
N PRO A 12 2.93 37.51 -7.10
CA PRO A 12 2.77 36.99 -5.77
C PRO A 12 2.66 35.48 -5.83
N GLU A 13 3.47 34.77 -5.03
CA GLU A 13 3.36 33.33 -4.85
C GLU A 13 1.94 33.03 -4.36
N LEU A 14 1.14 32.39 -5.21
CA LEU A 14 -0.17 31.89 -4.85
C LEU A 14 0.04 30.80 -3.77
N GLY A 15 -0.50 31.02 -2.58
CA GLY A 15 -0.43 30.03 -1.51
C GLY A 15 -1.04 28.68 -1.93
N PRO A 16 -0.82 27.58 -1.18
CA PRO A 16 -1.20 26.24 -1.58
C PRO A 16 -2.72 26.16 -1.86
N SER A 17 -3.10 25.43 -2.90
CA SER A 17 -4.49 25.18 -3.30
C SER A 17 -5.26 24.44 -2.20
N ARG A 18 -6.60 24.38 -2.29
CA ARG A 18 -7.43 23.60 -1.34
C ARG A 18 -7.03 22.13 -1.34
N TRP A 19 -6.71 21.57 -2.52
CA TRP A 19 -6.23 20.19 -2.69
C TRP A 19 -4.88 19.98 -2.00
N GLU A 20 -3.90 20.85 -2.23
CA GLU A 20 -2.59 20.76 -1.59
C GLU A 20 -2.69 20.82 -0.07
N ARG A 21 -3.51 21.72 0.48
CA ARG A 21 -3.76 21.78 1.93
C ARG A 21 -4.36 20.49 2.47
N ARG A 22 -5.27 19.85 1.70
CA ARG A 22 -5.83 18.53 2.07
C ARG A 22 -4.75 17.45 2.08
N CYS A 23 -3.90 17.40 1.05
CA CYS A 23 -2.78 16.45 0.98
C CYS A 23 -1.75 16.65 2.10
N ILE A 24 -1.39 17.90 2.39
CA ILE A 24 -0.46 18.22 3.48
C ILE A 24 -1.03 17.76 4.83
N ARG A 25 -2.31 18.03 5.10
CA ARG A 25 -2.98 17.61 6.34
C ARG A 25 -3.05 16.09 6.46
N ALA A 26 -3.35 15.38 5.39
CA ALA A 26 -3.42 13.93 5.38
C ALA A 26 -2.08 13.28 5.74
N LYS A 27 -0.96 13.85 5.29
CA LYS A 27 0.38 13.35 5.63
C LYS A 27 0.77 13.53 7.10
N GLN A 28 0.04 14.37 7.84
CA GLN A 28 0.24 14.55 9.28
C GLN A 28 -0.51 13.50 10.11
N GLN A 29 -1.42 12.73 9.49
CA GLN A 29 -2.15 11.67 10.19
C GLN A 29 -1.21 10.53 10.57
N PRO A 30 -1.34 9.98 11.79
CA PRO A 30 -0.62 8.78 12.18
C PRO A 30 -0.94 7.62 11.24
N PHE A 31 0.04 6.76 10.94
CA PHE A 31 -0.12 5.56 10.12
C PHE A 31 0.72 4.38 10.62
N LEU A 32 1.54 4.60 11.65
CA LEU A 32 2.36 3.58 12.32
C LEU A 32 1.93 3.42 13.78
N ASP A 33 1.96 2.19 14.26
CA ASP A 33 1.75 1.82 15.66
C ASP A 33 3.01 1.09 16.16
N GLU A 34 3.47 1.44 17.35
CA GLU A 34 4.63 0.77 17.98
C GLU A 34 4.27 -0.59 18.58
N ARG A 35 2.99 -0.89 18.76
CA ARG A 35 2.54 -2.22 19.19
C ARG A 35 2.85 -3.27 18.13
N PRO A 36 3.07 -4.54 18.53
CA PRO A 36 3.24 -5.63 17.58
C PRO A 36 2.11 -5.71 16.56
N MET A 37 2.45 -6.08 15.31
CA MET A 37 1.46 -6.19 14.23
C MET A 37 0.29 -7.12 14.60
N ASN A 38 0.56 -8.23 15.29
CA ASN A 38 -0.49 -9.18 15.71
C ASN A 38 -1.50 -8.55 16.67
N ASP A 39 -1.08 -7.60 17.49
CA ASP A 39 -1.97 -6.93 18.46
C ASP A 39 -2.84 -5.89 17.75
N THR A 40 -2.27 -5.18 16.76
CA THR A 40 -2.99 -4.12 16.04
C THR A 40 -4.04 -4.64 15.07
N VAL A 41 -3.90 -5.83 14.50
CA VAL A 41 -4.88 -6.39 13.56
C VAL A 41 -6.21 -6.73 14.22
N ALA A 42 -6.23 -6.97 15.53
CA ALA A 42 -7.45 -7.27 16.29
C ALA A 42 -8.31 -6.03 16.56
N ASP A 43 -7.76 -4.82 16.39
CA ASP A 43 -8.50 -3.56 16.54
C ASP A 43 -9.37 -3.32 15.30
N CYS A 44 -10.59 -3.88 15.28
CA CYS A 44 -11.53 -3.82 14.17
C CYS A 44 -12.75 -2.94 14.44
N ALA A 45 -12.70 -1.98 15.38
CA ALA A 45 -13.75 -0.98 15.48
C ALA A 45 -13.75 -0.08 14.22
N TRP A 46 -14.88 0.50 13.87
CA TRP A 46 -15.00 1.35 12.68
C TRP A 46 -13.92 2.44 12.60
N LYS A 47 -13.65 3.11 13.74
CA LYS A 47 -12.59 4.13 13.83
C LYS A 47 -11.21 3.61 13.43
N ASP A 48 -10.93 2.31 13.66
CA ASP A 48 -9.62 1.69 13.39
C ASP A 48 -9.51 1.21 11.92
N LEU A 49 -10.65 1.03 11.23
CA LEU A 49 -10.70 0.74 9.80
C LEU A 49 -10.58 2.00 8.95
N VAL A 50 -11.13 3.14 9.40
CA VAL A 50 -11.01 4.42 8.69
C VAL A 50 -9.71 5.18 9.00
N ASN A 51 -9.00 4.80 10.07
CA ASN A 51 -7.67 5.31 10.43
C ASN A 51 -6.73 4.15 10.74
N PRO A 52 -6.41 3.30 9.75
CA PRO A 52 -5.64 2.10 9.99
C PRO A 52 -4.19 2.43 10.33
N LEU A 53 -3.67 1.84 11.40
CA LEU A 53 -2.28 1.94 11.81
C LEU A 53 -1.57 0.61 11.57
N LEU A 54 -0.42 0.65 10.90
CA LEU A 54 0.40 -0.53 10.69
C LEU A 54 1.23 -0.80 11.95
N GLY A 55 1.02 -1.97 12.55
CA GLY A 55 1.77 -2.42 13.70
C GLY A 55 3.23 -2.74 13.39
N ARG A 56 4.03 -2.78 14.44
CA ARG A 56 5.47 -3.03 14.36
C ARG A 56 5.77 -4.51 14.09
N PHE A 57 6.72 -4.78 13.22
CA PHE A 57 7.31 -6.10 13.06
C PHE A 57 8.26 -6.36 14.22
N THR A 58 7.96 -7.37 15.03
CA THR A 58 8.78 -7.77 16.16
C THR A 58 9.62 -8.99 15.79
N HIS A 59 10.92 -8.93 16.07
CA HIS A 59 11.87 -10.02 15.81
C HIS A 59 13.04 -9.96 16.81
N GLN A 60 13.73 -11.09 16.99
CA GLN A 60 14.88 -11.23 17.90
C GLN A 60 16.14 -11.28 17.07
N GLY A 61 16.44 -10.87 16.06
CA GLY A 61 17.70 -10.98 15.28
C GLY A 61 17.90 -9.81 14.34
N SER A 62 19.01 -9.80 13.66
CA SER A 62 19.30 -8.87 12.58
C SER A 62 18.85 -9.42 11.23
N PHE A 63 18.53 -8.54 10.30
CA PHE A 63 18.24 -8.91 8.92
C PHE A 63 19.47 -9.48 8.22
N ARG A 64 19.38 -10.72 7.77
CA ARG A 64 20.34 -11.27 6.82
C ARG A 64 19.84 -11.01 5.41
N PHE A 65 20.44 -10.08 4.71
CA PHE A 65 20.14 -9.79 3.30
C PHE A 65 20.62 -10.94 2.42
N LEU A 66 19.73 -11.50 1.60
CA LEU A 66 19.99 -12.66 0.75
C LEU A 66 20.10 -12.30 -0.73
N LYS A 67 19.24 -11.39 -1.20
CA LYS A 67 19.15 -11.03 -2.62
C LYS A 67 18.48 -9.66 -2.76
N PHE A 68 19.02 -8.86 -3.66
CA PHE A 68 18.32 -7.69 -4.20
C PHE A 68 17.20 -8.16 -5.12
N LEU A 69 15.96 -7.73 -4.89
CA LEU A 69 14.80 -8.14 -5.68
C LEU A 69 14.44 -7.11 -6.74
N GLY A 70 14.62 -5.83 -6.46
CA GLY A 70 14.32 -4.75 -7.39
C GLY A 70 14.11 -3.42 -6.68
N PHE A 71 13.81 -2.39 -7.46
CA PHE A 71 13.45 -1.06 -6.99
C PHE A 71 12.45 -0.41 -7.94
N GLY A 72 11.72 0.56 -7.44
CA GLY A 72 10.75 1.34 -8.20
C GLY A 72 10.69 2.78 -7.71
N VAL A 73 9.64 3.48 -8.10
CA VAL A 73 9.43 4.90 -7.73
C VAL A 73 9.23 5.11 -6.23
N ASP A 74 8.80 4.09 -5.50
CA ASP A 74 8.45 4.18 -4.08
C ASP A 74 9.56 3.71 -3.14
N GLY A 75 10.44 2.80 -3.59
CA GLY A 75 11.47 2.24 -2.73
C GLY A 75 12.25 1.08 -3.35
N VAL A 76 12.95 0.39 -2.50
CA VAL A 76 13.85 -0.74 -2.83
C VAL A 76 13.41 -1.98 -2.07
N VAL A 77 13.49 -3.14 -2.71
CA VAL A 77 13.03 -4.41 -2.13
C VAL A 77 14.17 -5.43 -2.10
N TRP A 78 14.36 -6.06 -0.94
CA TRP A 78 15.30 -7.16 -0.74
C TRP A 78 14.59 -8.42 -0.25
N LYS A 79 15.12 -9.57 -0.64
CA LYS A 79 14.87 -10.84 0.04
C LYS A 79 15.76 -10.88 1.27
N VAL A 80 15.16 -11.05 2.44
CA VAL A 80 15.86 -11.10 3.72
C VAL A 80 15.48 -12.35 4.50
N ARG A 81 16.30 -12.72 5.47
CA ARG A 81 16.03 -13.82 6.41
C ARG A 81 16.18 -13.33 7.84
N ILE A 82 15.24 -13.73 8.69
CA ILE A 82 15.29 -13.61 10.15
C ILE A 82 14.79 -14.93 10.72
N ASP A 83 15.46 -15.45 11.75
CA ASP A 83 15.03 -16.63 12.49
C ASP A 83 14.60 -17.80 11.57
N HIS A 84 15.41 -18.08 10.54
CA HIS A 84 15.18 -19.10 9.51
C HIS A 84 14.01 -18.84 8.56
N GLN A 85 13.19 -17.83 8.79
CA GLN A 85 12.10 -17.44 7.89
C GLN A 85 12.53 -16.37 6.87
N THR A 86 12.04 -16.51 5.66
CA THR A 86 12.36 -15.60 4.54
C THR A 86 11.24 -14.60 4.32
N TYR A 87 11.62 -13.33 4.11
CA TYR A 87 10.72 -12.20 3.91
C TYR A 87 11.14 -11.36 2.69
N ALA A 88 10.23 -10.50 2.24
CA ALA A 88 10.55 -9.36 1.37
C ALA A 88 10.52 -8.08 2.22
N LEU A 89 11.63 -7.38 2.25
CA LEU A 89 11.80 -6.11 2.96
C LEU A 89 11.73 -4.98 1.94
N LYS A 90 10.68 -4.15 1.99
CA LYS A 90 10.54 -2.94 1.16
C LYS A 90 10.91 -1.73 1.99
N VAL A 91 11.99 -1.04 1.60
CA VAL A 91 12.48 0.20 2.22
C VAL A 91 12.11 1.36 1.32
N PHE A 92 11.52 2.41 1.87
CA PHE A 92 11.01 3.54 1.11
C PHE A 92 12.05 4.63 0.94
N TRP A 93 12.03 5.32 -0.23
CA TRP A 93 12.95 6.42 -0.50
C TRP A 93 12.76 7.60 0.45
N ASP A 94 11.48 7.97 0.67
CA ASP A 94 11.12 9.15 1.45
C ASP A 94 11.03 8.79 2.94
N ALA A 95 12.13 9.02 3.69
CA ALA A 95 12.17 8.84 5.15
C ALA A 95 11.23 9.82 5.89
N GLN A 96 10.98 11.00 5.27
CA GLN A 96 10.07 12.04 5.74
C GLN A 96 8.91 12.26 4.76
N ALA A 97 7.84 12.91 5.24
CA ALA A 97 6.72 13.27 4.38
C ALA A 97 7.18 14.20 3.25
N PRO A 98 6.91 13.88 1.98
CA PRO A 98 7.28 14.74 0.87
C PRO A 98 6.49 16.05 0.90
N GLU A 99 7.09 17.11 0.35
CA GLU A 99 6.46 18.43 0.29
C GLU A 99 5.27 18.48 -0.68
N GLY A 100 4.44 19.50 -0.52
CA GLY A 100 3.32 19.81 -1.42
C GLY A 100 2.27 18.72 -1.49
N ALA A 101 1.72 18.51 -2.68
CA ALA A 101 0.65 17.53 -2.94
C ALA A 101 1.15 16.12 -3.27
N LYS A 102 2.47 15.91 -3.38
CA LYS A 102 3.02 14.57 -3.64
C LYS A 102 2.55 13.58 -2.56
N TYR A 103 2.04 12.41 -2.97
CA TYR A 103 1.67 11.39 -2.00
C TYR A 103 2.91 10.79 -1.31
N TRP A 104 2.72 10.32 -0.09
CA TRP A 104 3.76 9.63 0.66
C TRP A 104 3.56 8.12 0.51
N SER A 105 4.40 7.48 -0.29
CA SER A 105 4.27 6.06 -0.63
C SER A 105 4.29 5.14 0.61
N LEU A 106 5.18 5.44 1.57
CA LEU A 106 5.22 4.72 2.84
C LEU A 106 3.87 4.77 3.57
N GLN A 107 3.27 5.97 3.71
CA GLN A 107 1.99 6.12 4.40
C GLN A 107 0.87 5.36 3.67
N ARG A 108 0.80 5.48 2.33
CA ARG A 108 -0.20 4.76 1.53
C ARG A 108 -0.10 3.26 1.72
N GLU A 109 1.10 2.69 1.59
CA GLU A 109 1.29 1.25 1.75
C GLU A 109 1.02 0.79 3.18
N CYS A 110 1.39 1.57 4.20
CA CYS A 110 1.06 1.26 5.58
C CYS A 110 -0.45 1.19 5.82
N HIS A 111 -1.21 2.18 5.33
CA HIS A 111 -2.67 2.17 5.43
C HIS A 111 -3.27 0.94 4.74
N ASN A 112 -2.87 0.66 3.49
CA ASN A 112 -3.38 -0.48 2.74
C ASN A 112 -3.05 -1.81 3.41
N ALA A 113 -1.80 -2.00 3.83
CA ALA A 113 -1.36 -3.23 4.50
C ALA A 113 -2.08 -3.45 5.85
N ALA A 114 -2.23 -2.39 6.64
CA ALA A 114 -2.94 -2.45 7.91
C ALA A 114 -4.42 -2.78 7.71
N LEU A 115 -5.08 -2.11 6.77
CA LEU A 115 -6.50 -2.33 6.48
C LEU A 115 -6.77 -3.74 5.97
N ILE A 116 -5.97 -4.23 5.01
CA ILE A 116 -6.07 -5.61 4.51
C ILE A 116 -5.91 -6.61 5.64
N ALA A 117 -4.94 -6.41 6.53
CA ALA A 117 -4.70 -7.31 7.64
C ALA A 117 -5.87 -7.34 8.63
N LYS A 118 -6.48 -6.18 8.94
CA LYS A 118 -7.68 -6.07 9.78
C LYS A 118 -8.90 -6.74 9.14
N MET A 119 -9.13 -6.52 7.84
CA MET A 119 -10.25 -7.16 7.14
C MET A 119 -10.10 -8.69 7.10
N ARG A 120 -8.87 -9.19 6.85
CA ARG A 120 -8.59 -10.64 6.95
C ARG A 120 -8.88 -11.18 8.34
N PHE A 121 -8.38 -10.50 9.38
CA PHE A 121 -8.66 -10.87 10.76
C PHE A 121 -10.17 -10.88 11.05
N ALA A 122 -10.91 -9.86 10.58
CA ALA A 122 -12.35 -9.77 10.73
C ALA A 122 -13.07 -10.99 10.12
N ILE A 123 -12.66 -11.42 8.91
CA ILE A 123 -13.20 -12.63 8.26
C ILE A 123 -12.85 -13.88 9.06
N GLU A 124 -11.57 -14.06 9.42
CA GLU A 124 -11.05 -15.25 10.08
C GLU A 124 -11.57 -15.41 11.53
N SER A 125 -11.86 -14.29 12.22
CA SER A 125 -12.37 -14.27 13.60
C SER A 125 -13.90 -14.27 13.70
N SER A 126 -14.62 -14.09 12.61
CA SER A 126 -16.09 -14.05 12.63
C SER A 126 -16.69 -15.46 12.56
N SER A 127 -17.71 -15.74 13.39
CA SER A 127 -18.51 -16.96 13.30
C SER A 127 -19.45 -16.95 12.10
N ASP A 128 -19.94 -15.78 11.72
CA ASP A 128 -20.83 -15.56 10.59
C ASP A 128 -20.07 -14.97 9.39
N PRO A 129 -20.56 -15.19 8.16
CA PRO A 129 -19.97 -14.54 6.99
C PRO A 129 -20.10 -13.03 7.07
N ILE A 130 -19.15 -12.32 6.48
CA ILE A 130 -19.27 -10.88 6.24
C ILE A 130 -20.01 -10.69 4.92
N TRP A 131 -21.14 -9.99 4.96
CA TRP A 131 -22.01 -9.73 3.82
C TRP A 131 -21.75 -8.34 3.26
N LEU A 132 -21.59 -8.24 1.93
CA LEU A 132 -21.29 -7.00 1.22
C LEU A 132 -22.32 -6.69 0.14
N ASN A 133 -22.53 -5.39 -0.12
CA ASN A 133 -23.23 -4.93 -1.31
C ASN A 133 -22.49 -5.45 -2.55
N PRO A 134 -23.15 -6.18 -3.45
CA PRO A 134 -22.52 -6.83 -4.60
C PRO A 134 -22.14 -5.85 -5.72
N ASN A 135 -22.63 -4.61 -5.67
CA ASN A 135 -22.44 -3.63 -6.75
C ASN A 135 -22.23 -2.21 -6.20
N PRO A 136 -21.17 -2.00 -5.39
CA PRO A 136 -20.87 -0.65 -4.88
C PRO A 136 -20.35 0.23 -6.00
N LYS A 137 -20.77 1.53 -6.00
CA LYS A 137 -20.44 2.48 -7.07
C LYS A 137 -19.92 3.82 -6.57
N THR A 138 -20.23 4.16 -5.33
CA THR A 138 -19.94 5.47 -4.75
C THR A 138 -19.05 5.33 -3.51
N PHE A 139 -18.51 6.46 -3.05
CA PHE A 139 -17.79 6.51 -1.77
C PHE A 139 -18.64 5.95 -0.61
N ASP A 140 -19.92 6.27 -0.56
CA ASP A 140 -20.82 5.83 0.52
C ASP A 140 -21.09 4.31 0.44
N ASP A 141 -21.19 3.75 -0.77
CA ASP A 141 -21.30 2.30 -0.95
C ASP A 141 -20.01 1.59 -0.49
N ALA A 142 -18.86 2.11 -0.90
CA ALA A 142 -17.54 1.59 -0.52
C ALA A 142 -17.33 1.67 0.99
N ALA A 143 -17.70 2.80 1.61
CA ALA A 143 -17.66 2.98 3.06
C ALA A 143 -18.60 2.02 3.81
N SER A 144 -19.79 1.78 3.25
CA SER A 144 -20.76 0.84 3.82
C SER A 144 -20.26 -0.61 3.75
N ASN A 145 -19.60 -0.99 2.64
CA ASN A 145 -18.97 -2.31 2.52
C ASN A 145 -17.78 -2.45 3.47
N LEU A 146 -16.93 -1.43 3.56
CA LEU A 146 -15.83 -1.44 4.52
C LEU A 146 -16.33 -1.52 5.97
N HIS A 147 -17.43 -0.82 6.29
CA HIS A 147 -18.06 -0.88 7.61
C HIS A 147 -18.48 -2.30 7.99
N ALA A 148 -18.91 -3.13 7.03
CA ALA A 148 -19.30 -4.51 7.30
C ALA A 148 -18.17 -5.38 7.91
N PHE A 149 -16.90 -4.99 7.75
CA PHE A 149 -15.75 -5.66 8.38
C PHE A 149 -15.49 -5.17 9.81
N SER A 150 -16.08 -4.05 10.22
CA SER A 150 -15.93 -3.55 11.59
C SER A 150 -16.67 -4.41 12.61
N ASN A 151 -16.33 -4.27 13.90
CA ASN A 151 -17.05 -4.91 14.98
C ASN A 151 -18.54 -4.52 14.96
N GLU A 152 -18.81 -3.23 14.71
CA GLU A 152 -20.16 -2.66 14.63
C GLU A 152 -20.92 -3.25 13.41
N GLY A 153 -20.31 -3.20 12.22
CA GLY A 153 -20.93 -3.66 10.99
C GLY A 153 -21.20 -5.17 10.95
N ARG A 154 -20.31 -5.98 11.56
CA ARG A 154 -20.55 -7.43 11.70
C ARG A 154 -21.77 -7.72 12.58
N SER A 155 -22.00 -6.92 13.61
CA SER A 155 -23.18 -7.06 14.47
C SER A 155 -24.47 -6.65 13.76
N GLU A 156 -24.42 -5.67 12.86
CA GLU A 156 -25.56 -5.18 12.09
C GLU A 156 -25.94 -6.13 10.95
N ALA A 157 -24.98 -6.82 10.34
CA ALA A 157 -25.13 -7.71 9.18
C ALA A 157 -25.99 -7.11 8.05
N ARG A 158 -25.81 -5.80 7.77
CA ARG A 158 -26.67 -4.94 6.94
C ARG A 158 -27.03 -5.53 5.58
N PHE A 159 -26.13 -6.26 4.95
CA PHE A 159 -26.32 -6.76 3.59
C PHE A 159 -26.78 -8.22 3.52
N ARG A 160 -27.02 -8.90 4.66
CA ARG A 160 -27.38 -10.33 4.72
C ARG A 160 -28.56 -10.68 3.80
N ASP A 161 -29.60 -9.87 3.84
CA ASP A 161 -30.85 -10.13 3.11
C ASP A 161 -30.94 -9.36 1.78
N MET A 162 -29.85 -8.73 1.35
CA MET A 162 -29.78 -8.04 0.07
C MET A 162 -29.71 -9.04 -1.09
N PRO A 163 -30.56 -8.94 -2.13
CA PRO A 163 -30.46 -9.83 -3.28
C PRO A 163 -29.09 -9.76 -3.95
N GLY A 164 -28.45 -10.93 -4.10
CA GLY A 164 -27.12 -11.03 -4.70
C GLY A 164 -25.97 -10.59 -3.82
N ALA A 165 -26.19 -10.35 -2.52
CA ALA A 165 -25.13 -10.02 -1.58
C ALA A 165 -23.95 -11.02 -1.67
N VAL A 166 -22.73 -10.49 -1.60
CA VAL A 166 -21.51 -11.31 -1.60
C VAL A 166 -21.14 -11.65 -0.16
N GLU A 167 -20.89 -12.94 0.11
CA GLU A 167 -20.43 -13.38 1.42
C GLU A 167 -18.93 -13.70 1.43
N TYR A 168 -18.25 -13.25 2.49
CA TYR A 168 -16.88 -13.65 2.78
C TYR A 168 -16.83 -14.50 4.05
N ARG A 169 -16.48 -15.79 3.89
CA ARG A 169 -16.13 -16.73 4.97
C ARG A 169 -14.65 -16.97 5.08
N THR A 170 -13.94 -16.76 3.96
CA THR A 170 -12.49 -16.89 3.84
C THR A 170 -11.97 -15.72 3.02
N ALA A 171 -10.86 -15.14 3.44
CA ALA A 171 -10.19 -14.11 2.65
C ALA A 171 -9.53 -14.73 1.40
N PRO A 172 -9.51 -14.06 0.26
CA PRO A 172 -8.73 -14.51 -0.88
C PRO A 172 -7.23 -14.58 -0.53
N ARG A 173 -6.45 -15.24 -1.38
CA ARG A 173 -5.00 -15.28 -1.22
C ARG A 173 -4.41 -13.89 -1.46
N LEU A 174 -4.08 -13.20 -0.39
CA LEU A 174 -3.43 -11.89 -0.40
C LEU A 174 -2.00 -12.02 0.17
N ARG A 175 -1.11 -11.15 -0.26
CA ARG A 175 0.24 -11.06 0.31
C ARG A 175 0.16 -10.70 1.79
N LYS A 176 0.82 -11.48 2.65
CA LYS A 176 0.84 -11.19 4.08
C LYS A 176 1.82 -10.04 4.37
N CYS A 177 1.37 -9.09 5.19
CA CYS A 177 2.20 -8.07 5.81
C CYS A 177 2.50 -8.49 7.25
N TYR A 178 3.75 -8.34 7.69
CA TYR A 178 4.18 -8.68 9.05
C TYR A 178 4.41 -7.43 9.91
N GLY A 179 4.25 -6.24 9.32
CA GLY A 179 4.40 -4.97 10.00
C GLY A 179 5.55 -4.12 9.48
N TRP A 180 5.75 -2.98 10.12
CA TRP A 180 6.83 -2.06 9.79
C TRP A 180 8.03 -2.24 10.72
N THR A 181 9.22 -1.80 10.26
CA THR A 181 10.46 -1.80 11.05
C THR A 181 11.35 -0.62 10.64
N PRO A 182 12.10 -0.02 11.58
CA PRO A 182 13.16 0.90 11.21
C PRO A 182 14.34 0.15 10.60
N ILE A 183 15.08 0.83 9.73
CA ILE A 183 16.35 0.38 9.18
C ILE A 183 17.26 1.59 8.95
N THR A 184 18.53 1.47 9.30
CA THR A 184 19.46 2.58 9.14
C THR A 184 20.09 2.58 7.75
N GLY A 185 20.36 3.77 7.22
CA GLY A 185 21.12 3.90 5.98
C GLY A 185 22.51 3.28 6.11
N LYS A 186 23.10 3.31 7.31
CA LYS A 186 24.41 2.66 7.60
C LYS A 186 24.35 1.15 7.34
N GLU A 187 23.29 0.46 7.77
CA GLU A 187 23.08 -0.98 7.50
C GLU A 187 22.96 -1.24 6.00
N LEU A 188 22.18 -0.42 5.28
CA LEU A 188 21.99 -0.57 3.84
C LEU A 188 23.28 -0.33 3.04
N TRP A 189 24.10 0.63 3.45
CA TRP A 189 25.39 0.92 2.78
C TRP A 189 26.52 -0.02 3.17
N ALA A 190 26.40 -0.74 4.30
CA ALA A 190 27.30 -1.82 4.68
C ALA A 190 27.12 -3.10 3.83
N LEU A 191 26.06 -3.21 3.05
CA LEU A 191 25.81 -4.35 2.17
C LEU A 191 26.88 -4.43 1.06
N PRO A 192 27.12 -5.63 0.50
CA PRO A 192 27.96 -5.80 -0.67
C PRO A 192 27.51 -4.88 -1.83
N PRO A 193 28.40 -4.36 -2.68
CA PRO A 193 28.09 -3.35 -3.70
C PRO A 193 26.88 -3.69 -4.58
N HIS A 194 26.71 -4.96 -4.98
CA HIS A 194 25.60 -5.42 -5.82
C HIS A 194 24.25 -5.51 -5.08
N MET A 195 24.24 -5.32 -3.76
CA MET A 195 23.04 -5.32 -2.93
C MET A 195 22.73 -3.94 -2.31
N ARG A 196 23.61 -2.94 -2.51
CA ARG A 196 23.37 -1.59 -2.00
C ARG A 196 22.17 -0.93 -2.69
N PRO A 197 21.52 0.04 -2.03
CA PRO A 197 20.45 0.80 -2.65
C PRO A 197 20.97 1.49 -3.94
N PRO A 198 20.28 1.35 -5.08
CA PRO A 198 20.63 2.06 -6.29
C PRO A 198 20.27 3.54 -6.18
N ARG A 199 20.60 4.30 -7.22
CA ARG A 199 20.04 5.64 -7.45
C ARG A 199 18.84 5.53 -8.37
N LEU A 200 17.73 6.14 -8.01
CA LEU A 200 16.60 6.29 -8.91
C LEU A 200 16.86 7.49 -9.83
N ILE A 201 17.02 7.23 -11.12
CA ILE A 201 17.30 8.24 -12.13
C ILE A 201 16.15 8.27 -13.14
N ILE A 202 15.66 9.45 -13.49
CA ILE A 202 14.78 9.62 -14.64
C ILE A 202 15.66 9.78 -15.91
N PRO A 203 15.71 8.80 -16.83
CA PRO A 203 16.68 8.76 -17.92
C PRO A 203 16.62 9.98 -18.84
N HIS A 204 15.40 10.45 -19.20
CA HIS A 204 15.21 11.57 -20.13
C HIS A 204 15.65 12.93 -19.54
N LYS A 205 15.68 13.04 -18.20
CA LYS A 205 16.07 14.29 -17.51
C LYS A 205 17.47 14.23 -16.91
N ARG A 206 18.12 13.04 -16.90
CA ARG A 206 19.40 12.76 -16.19
C ARG A 206 19.37 13.24 -14.73
N LEU A 207 18.18 13.28 -14.14
CA LEU A 207 17.96 13.78 -12.79
C LEU A 207 17.90 12.59 -11.82
N VAL A 208 18.74 12.64 -10.77
CA VAL A 208 18.61 11.73 -9.63
C VAL A 208 17.38 12.18 -8.85
N VAL A 209 16.35 11.32 -8.83
CA VAL A 209 15.08 11.63 -8.17
C VAL A 209 15.10 11.20 -6.72
N SER A 210 15.75 10.06 -6.43
CA SER A 210 15.83 9.51 -5.08
C SER A 210 17.11 8.70 -4.89
N GLN A 211 17.73 8.85 -3.73
CA GLN A 211 18.90 8.10 -3.29
C GLN A 211 18.88 7.99 -1.78
N MET A 212 19.07 6.78 -1.25
CA MET A 212 19.23 6.58 0.19
C MET A 212 20.61 7.06 0.65
N GLN A 213 20.66 7.71 1.81
CA GLN A 213 21.88 8.21 2.44
C GLN A 213 22.29 7.28 3.58
N SER A 214 23.61 7.14 3.81
CA SER A 214 24.13 6.31 4.90
C SER A 214 23.91 6.92 6.29
N THR A 215 23.60 8.20 6.35
CA THR A 215 23.41 8.99 7.58
C THR A 215 21.95 9.09 8.02
N GLU A 216 21.03 8.60 7.23
CA GLU A 216 19.59 8.70 7.49
C GLU A 216 19.02 7.38 7.99
N ASP A 217 17.92 7.48 8.73
CA ASP A 217 17.11 6.34 9.15
C ASP A 217 15.87 6.26 8.27
N TYR A 218 15.57 5.04 7.83
CA TYR A 218 14.45 4.72 6.95
C TYR A 218 13.43 3.85 7.66
N ARG A 219 12.26 3.76 7.05
CA ARG A 219 11.23 2.81 7.44
C ARG A 219 11.03 1.79 6.33
N ALA A 220 10.81 0.57 6.75
CA ALA A 220 10.56 -0.56 5.87
C ALA A 220 9.27 -1.27 6.27
N ILE A 221 8.65 -1.92 5.31
CA ILE A 221 7.56 -2.87 5.54
C ILE A 221 8.09 -4.28 5.27
N VAL A 222 7.78 -5.19 6.18
CA VAL A 222 8.13 -6.61 6.07
C VAL A 222 6.93 -7.35 5.51
N TYR A 223 7.10 -7.91 4.31
CA TYR A 223 6.10 -8.68 3.62
C TYR A 223 6.50 -10.14 3.49
N GLU A 224 5.52 -10.98 3.25
CA GLU A 224 5.73 -12.31 2.75
C GLU A 224 6.60 -12.29 1.49
N TYR A 225 7.63 -13.13 1.45
CA TYR A 225 8.37 -13.36 0.22
C TYR A 225 7.58 -14.32 -0.68
N VAL A 226 7.10 -13.83 -1.79
CA VAL A 226 6.41 -14.61 -2.82
C VAL A 226 7.41 -14.97 -3.91
N PRO A 227 7.77 -16.25 -4.07
CA PRO A 227 8.65 -16.69 -5.15
C PRO A 227 7.95 -16.55 -6.50
N ARG A 228 8.72 -16.54 -7.58
CA ARG A 228 8.13 -16.67 -8.92
C ARG A 228 7.48 -18.04 -9.07
N SER A 229 6.32 -18.08 -9.72
CA SER A 229 5.65 -19.33 -10.07
C SER A 229 6.32 -19.94 -11.31
N GLU A 230 6.46 -21.27 -11.32
CA GLU A 230 6.88 -22.03 -12.48
C GLU A 230 5.71 -22.28 -13.45
N THR A 231 4.48 -22.27 -12.93
CA THR A 231 3.23 -22.49 -13.71
C THR A 231 2.64 -21.22 -14.30
N GLY A 232 3.20 -20.04 -13.99
CA GLY A 232 2.66 -18.75 -14.41
C GLY A 232 1.61 -18.21 -13.43
N MET A 233 0.87 -17.19 -13.88
CA MET A 233 -0.19 -16.55 -13.11
C MET A 233 -1.56 -17.11 -13.46
N GLU A 234 -2.44 -17.22 -12.48
CA GLU A 234 -3.79 -17.75 -12.60
C GLU A 234 -4.80 -16.60 -12.55
N ALA A 235 -5.61 -16.46 -13.59
CA ALA A 235 -6.58 -15.36 -13.71
C ALA A 235 -7.59 -15.36 -12.55
N GLU A 236 -7.98 -16.53 -12.08
CA GLU A 236 -8.92 -16.70 -10.97
C GLU A 236 -8.35 -16.18 -9.65
N VAL A 237 -7.05 -16.40 -9.41
CA VAL A 237 -6.37 -15.90 -8.21
C VAL A 237 -6.26 -14.38 -8.24
N ILE A 238 -5.96 -13.80 -9.40
CA ILE A 238 -5.92 -12.36 -9.61
C ILE A 238 -7.33 -11.78 -9.44
N GLN A 239 -8.35 -12.37 -10.09
CA GLN A 239 -9.73 -11.87 -10.03
C GLN A 239 -10.27 -11.84 -8.61
N ALA A 240 -10.02 -12.90 -7.83
CA ALA A 240 -10.46 -12.94 -6.44
C ALA A 240 -9.88 -11.79 -5.59
N GLN A 241 -8.63 -11.35 -5.87
CA GLN A 241 -8.03 -10.20 -5.20
C GLN A 241 -8.63 -8.88 -5.70
N LEU A 242 -8.83 -8.73 -7.03
CA LEU A 242 -9.44 -7.53 -7.62
C LEU A 242 -10.85 -7.32 -7.08
N ASP A 243 -11.65 -8.38 -7.01
CA ASP A 243 -13.01 -8.34 -6.45
C ASP A 243 -12.99 -7.98 -4.95
N PHE A 244 -12.06 -8.56 -4.19
CA PHE A 244 -11.90 -8.23 -2.77
C PHE A 244 -11.54 -6.76 -2.56
N PHE A 245 -10.61 -6.21 -3.36
CA PHE A 245 -10.24 -4.80 -3.26
C PHE A 245 -11.42 -3.90 -3.64
N TRP A 246 -12.07 -4.16 -4.78
CA TRP A 246 -13.23 -3.38 -5.19
C TRP A 246 -14.36 -3.41 -4.15
N LEU A 247 -14.79 -4.61 -3.74
CA LEU A 247 -15.85 -4.78 -2.74
C LEU A 247 -15.43 -4.21 -1.36
N GLY A 248 -14.17 -4.29 -1.01
CA GLY A 248 -13.62 -3.73 0.22
C GLY A 248 -13.37 -2.21 0.21
N GLY A 249 -13.67 -1.54 -0.92
CA GLY A 249 -13.66 -0.07 -1.00
C GLY A 249 -12.35 0.54 -1.48
N TRP A 250 -11.48 -0.20 -2.17
CA TRP A 250 -10.28 0.39 -2.81
C TRP A 250 -10.55 0.86 -4.23
N CYS A 251 -10.06 2.07 -4.55
CA CYS A 251 -9.77 2.43 -5.93
C CYS A 251 -8.53 1.70 -6.41
N LEU A 252 -8.52 1.32 -7.68
CA LEU A 252 -7.42 0.64 -8.32
C LEU A 252 -6.80 1.56 -9.37
N VAL A 253 -5.54 1.96 -9.17
CA VAL A 253 -4.79 2.66 -10.22
C VAL A 253 -4.45 1.69 -11.35
N PRO A 254 -4.03 2.16 -12.55
CA PRO A 254 -3.61 1.28 -13.61
C PRO A 254 -2.51 0.33 -13.12
N MET A 255 -2.92 -0.92 -12.83
CA MET A 255 -2.04 -1.94 -12.29
C MET A 255 -1.09 -2.44 -13.37
N ARG A 256 0.17 -2.55 -12.99
CA ARG A 256 1.20 -3.16 -13.84
C ARG A 256 1.32 -4.63 -13.49
N ILE A 257 1.51 -5.44 -14.51
CA ILE A 257 1.66 -6.88 -14.30
C ILE A 257 2.93 -7.25 -13.54
N GLU A 258 3.99 -6.46 -13.67
CA GLU A 258 5.24 -6.64 -12.94
C GLU A 258 5.05 -6.53 -11.42
N ASN A 259 3.95 -5.92 -10.99
CA ASN A 259 3.58 -5.79 -9.59
C ASN A 259 2.85 -7.03 -9.05
N TRP A 260 2.69 -8.08 -9.87
CA TRP A 260 2.14 -9.36 -9.48
C TRP A 260 3.22 -10.44 -9.44
N GLY A 261 3.06 -11.42 -8.55
CA GLY A 261 4.03 -12.51 -8.38
C GLY A 261 3.40 -13.83 -7.98
N GLY A 262 4.20 -14.89 -7.95
CA GLY A 262 3.71 -16.23 -7.68
C GLY A 262 2.65 -16.64 -8.70
N VAL A 263 1.56 -17.22 -8.23
CA VAL A 263 0.41 -17.61 -9.04
C VAL A 263 -0.57 -16.45 -9.32
N GLY A 264 -0.20 -15.22 -9.07
CA GLY A 264 -1.05 -14.04 -9.30
C GLY A 264 -1.36 -13.27 -8.00
N ILE A 265 -0.34 -13.03 -7.16
CA ILE A 265 -0.47 -12.29 -5.90
C ILE A 265 0.04 -10.88 -6.09
N LEU A 266 -0.76 -9.86 -5.74
CA LEU A 266 -0.33 -8.46 -5.79
C LEU A 266 0.83 -8.23 -4.82
N LEU A 267 1.96 -7.73 -5.33
CA LEU A 267 3.19 -7.46 -4.59
C LEU A 267 3.35 -6.00 -4.19
N ASP A 268 2.86 -5.08 -5.01
CA ASP A 268 2.97 -3.64 -4.77
C ASP A 268 1.64 -3.07 -4.28
N MET A 269 1.59 -2.75 -2.98
CA MET A 269 0.38 -2.19 -2.36
C MET A 269 0.17 -0.70 -2.65
N ALA A 270 1.09 -0.03 -3.35
CA ALA A 270 0.90 1.34 -3.82
C ALA A 270 -0.12 1.44 -4.99
N ASP A 271 -0.40 0.32 -5.66
CA ASP A 271 -1.36 0.23 -6.77
C ASP A 271 -2.83 0.25 -6.31
N ILE A 272 -3.09 0.21 -5.02
CA ILE A 272 -4.43 0.31 -4.44
C ILE A 272 -4.54 1.56 -3.58
N ILE A 273 -5.74 2.16 -3.52
CA ILE A 273 -6.01 3.40 -2.80
C ILE A 273 -7.20 3.18 -1.88
N CYS A 274 -6.95 3.09 -0.57
CA CYS A 274 -8.02 2.92 0.42
C CYS A 274 -8.86 4.20 0.61
N LEU A 275 -10.05 4.05 1.14
CA LEU A 275 -10.99 5.14 1.44
C LEU A 275 -10.39 6.26 2.31
N CYS A 276 -9.45 5.95 3.16
CA CYS A 276 -8.77 6.93 4.01
C CYS A 276 -7.78 7.82 3.26
N HIS A 277 -7.44 7.49 2.01
CA HIS A 277 -6.45 8.24 1.23
C HIS A 277 -7.08 9.36 0.42
N THR A 278 -6.40 10.52 0.34
CA THR A 278 -6.91 11.72 -0.36
C THR A 278 -7.05 11.56 -1.88
N ALA A 279 -6.41 10.57 -2.48
CA ALA A 279 -6.50 10.26 -3.91
C ALA A 279 -7.60 9.26 -4.25
N TRP A 280 -8.44 8.88 -3.29
CA TRP A 280 -9.62 8.08 -3.57
C TRP A 280 -10.67 8.94 -4.28
N GLU A 281 -11.21 8.47 -5.40
CA GLU A 281 -12.17 9.19 -6.24
C GLU A 281 -13.17 8.21 -6.85
N ASP A 282 -14.45 8.62 -6.96
CA ASP A 282 -15.54 7.80 -7.52
C ASP A 282 -15.21 7.33 -8.96
N ASP A 283 -14.59 8.20 -9.78
CA ASP A 283 -14.22 7.89 -11.17
C ASP A 283 -13.13 6.80 -11.28
N LEU A 284 -12.38 6.56 -10.22
CA LEU A 284 -11.36 5.49 -10.12
C LEU A 284 -11.90 4.23 -9.45
N TYR A 285 -13.14 4.29 -8.93
CA TYR A 285 -13.73 3.19 -8.18
C TYR A 285 -14.57 2.30 -9.08
N GLY A 286 -14.14 1.07 -9.29
CA GLY A 286 -14.85 0.12 -10.14
C GLY A 286 -14.19 -1.26 -10.19
N GLN A 287 -14.95 -2.22 -10.67
CA GLN A 287 -14.47 -3.59 -10.85
C GLN A 287 -13.50 -3.68 -12.03
N LEU A 288 -12.36 -4.32 -11.83
CA LEU A 288 -11.39 -4.64 -12.87
C LEU A 288 -11.46 -6.13 -13.25
N SER A 289 -11.07 -6.43 -14.51
CA SER A 289 -11.00 -7.78 -15.02
C SER A 289 -9.56 -8.29 -15.06
N ALA A 290 -9.30 -9.41 -14.41
CA ALA A 290 -8.01 -10.11 -14.47
C ALA A 290 -7.60 -10.45 -15.90
N ARG A 291 -8.57 -10.88 -16.74
CA ARG A 291 -8.31 -11.19 -18.17
C ARG A 291 -7.82 -9.97 -18.94
N ASN A 292 -8.36 -8.78 -18.66
CA ASN A 292 -7.91 -7.55 -19.31
C ASN A 292 -6.50 -7.17 -18.81
N LEU A 293 -6.23 -7.31 -17.55
CA LEU A 293 -4.91 -7.07 -16.97
C LEU A 293 -3.86 -7.98 -17.59
N MET A 294 -4.16 -9.27 -17.77
CA MET A 294 -3.23 -10.27 -18.33
C MET A 294 -3.01 -10.13 -19.85
N LYS A 295 -3.99 -9.64 -20.62
CA LYS A 295 -3.83 -9.39 -22.05
C LYS A 295 -2.76 -8.36 -22.40
N TYR A 296 -2.49 -7.41 -21.51
CA TYR A 296 -1.37 -6.45 -21.66
C TYR A 296 0.01 -7.10 -21.50
N LEU A 297 0.07 -8.39 -21.18
CA LEU A 297 1.30 -9.18 -21.06
C LEU A 297 1.72 -9.88 -22.35
N GLU A 298 0.76 -10.19 -23.20
CA GLU A 298 0.98 -10.96 -24.44
C GLU A 298 1.23 -10.04 -25.64
N SER A 299 1.12 -8.71 -25.45
CA SER A 299 1.35 -7.68 -26.47
C SER A 299 2.68 -6.96 -26.26
#